data_86c6d0842e94b54f156f31cb497e67a4
#
_entry.id   86c6d0842e94b54f156f31cb497e67a4
#
_cell.length_a   1.000
_cell.length_b   1.000
_cell.length_c   1.000
_cell.angle_alpha   90.00
_cell.angle_beta   90.00
_cell.angle_gamma   90.00
#
_symmetry.space_group_name_H-M   'P 1'
#
loop_
_entity.id
_entity.type
_entity.pdbx_description
1 polymer ?
#
loop_
_entity_poly.entity_id
_entity_poly.type
_entity_poly.pdbx_seq_one_letter_code
_entity_poly.pdbx_strand_id
1 'polypeptide(L)'
;MTARRVITGVGADGRSTVVSDGSPPSAFDMGQGGGRAGANTVVVTELWTTGGPQPEPTSVDPTVGIEAFTVEVPPGAARWIFVEYGGSLEAAIHQTDTIDYDVVIDGSLELILEDGTSVTLEAGDSVVIPGIMHGWRSGPNGCRLAVTMVGFQR
;
A
#
# COMPACT_ATOMS: atom_id res chain seq x y z
N MET A 1 -5.66 12.38 -7.16
CA MET A 1 -5.61 13.23 -5.92
C MET A 1 -4.31 12.91 -5.22
N THR A 2 -3.47 13.89 -4.90
CA THR A 2 -2.19 13.63 -4.23
C THR A 2 -2.46 13.27 -2.77
N ALA A 3 -1.86 12.18 -2.28
CA ALA A 3 -1.97 11.80 -0.88
C ALA A 3 -1.32 12.89 0.00
N ARG A 4 -1.97 13.24 1.12
CA ARG A 4 -1.37 14.03 2.19
C ARG A 4 -1.09 13.11 3.35
N ARG A 5 0.12 13.18 3.90
CA ARG A 5 0.56 12.42 5.06
C ARG A 5 1.00 13.37 6.16
N VAL A 6 0.49 13.15 7.37
CA VAL A 6 0.94 13.84 8.59
C VAL A 6 1.69 12.84 9.45
N ILE A 7 2.90 13.17 9.83
CA ILE A 7 3.71 12.38 10.77
C ILE A 7 3.82 13.16 12.08
N THR A 8 3.54 12.48 13.16
CA THR A 8 3.72 13.00 14.53
C THR A 8 4.90 12.34 15.19
N GLY A 9 5.49 13.00 16.14
CA GLY A 9 6.64 12.51 16.90
C GLY A 9 6.85 13.29 18.16
N VAL A 10 8.07 13.20 18.72
CA VAL A 10 8.47 13.91 19.92
C VAL A 10 9.45 15.01 19.54
N GLY A 11 9.14 16.26 19.89
CA GLY A 11 9.99 17.41 19.68
C GLY A 11 11.19 17.45 20.64
N ALA A 12 12.08 18.38 20.42
CA ALA A 12 13.28 18.56 21.26
C ALA A 12 12.96 18.89 22.75
N ASP A 13 11.76 19.37 23.03
CA ASP A 13 11.23 19.64 24.35
C ASP A 13 10.55 18.45 25.03
N GLY A 14 10.60 17.28 24.42
CA GLY A 14 9.97 16.05 24.89
C GLY A 14 8.45 15.97 24.71
N ARG A 15 7.83 16.91 24.00
CA ARG A 15 6.39 16.94 23.77
C ARG A 15 6.01 16.39 22.40
N SER A 16 4.79 15.86 22.28
CA SER A 16 4.25 15.45 20.99
C SER A 16 4.09 16.66 20.06
N THR A 17 4.48 16.47 18.81
CA THR A 17 4.41 17.51 17.78
C THR A 17 4.18 16.89 16.40
N VAL A 18 3.85 17.71 15.41
CA VAL A 18 3.88 17.34 14.01
C VAL A 18 5.31 17.46 13.50
N VAL A 19 5.86 16.35 13.00
CA VAL A 19 7.23 16.27 12.44
C VAL A 19 7.21 16.56 10.94
N SER A 20 6.17 16.11 10.25
CA SER A 20 6.01 16.32 8.82
C SER A 20 4.52 16.44 8.46
N ASP A 21 4.21 17.33 7.53
CA ASP A 21 2.86 17.51 6.97
C ASP A 21 2.99 17.87 5.48
N GLY A 22 2.54 16.97 4.61
CA GLY A 22 2.64 17.18 3.17
C GLY A 22 2.48 15.90 2.36
N SER A 23 2.98 15.91 1.14
CA SER A 23 2.99 14.73 0.29
C SER A 23 4.03 13.70 0.79
N PRO A 24 3.73 12.39 0.74
CA PRO A 24 4.73 11.36 0.96
C PRO A 24 5.93 11.53 0.03
N PRO A 25 7.17 11.28 0.48
CA PRO A 25 8.36 11.49 -0.34
C PRO A 25 8.55 10.43 -1.42
N SER A 26 7.95 9.27 -1.28
CA SER A 26 8.18 8.12 -2.15
C SER A 26 6.86 7.61 -2.75
N ALA A 27 6.76 7.72 -4.07
CA ALA A 27 5.67 7.15 -4.87
C ALA A 27 6.27 6.49 -6.12
N PHE A 28 5.80 5.30 -6.44
CA PHE A 28 6.35 4.45 -7.49
C PHE A 28 5.26 4.10 -8.50
N ASP A 29 5.51 4.41 -9.78
CA ASP A 29 4.71 3.93 -10.89
C ASP A 29 5.18 2.52 -11.25
N MET A 30 4.37 1.52 -10.97
CA MET A 30 4.69 0.11 -11.17
C MET A 30 4.46 -0.35 -12.62
N GLY A 31 3.91 0.52 -13.47
CA GLY A 31 3.65 0.30 -14.88
C GLY A 31 3.22 -1.11 -15.24
N GLN A 32 2.01 -1.33 -15.71
CA GLN A 32 1.63 -2.61 -16.31
C GLN A 32 1.62 -2.46 -17.82
N GLY A 33 2.69 -2.95 -18.47
CA GLY A 33 2.69 -3.11 -19.93
C GLY A 33 2.92 -1.82 -20.73
N GLY A 34 4.09 -1.26 -20.62
CA GLY A 34 4.71 -0.47 -21.67
C GLY A 34 3.93 0.72 -22.19
N GLY A 35 3.77 1.75 -21.41
CA GLY A 35 3.37 2.97 -22.03
C GLY A 35 2.64 3.97 -21.16
N ARG A 36 3.21 5.13 -21.05
CA ARG A 36 2.65 6.41 -20.64
C ARG A 36 1.91 6.42 -19.29
N ALA A 37 2.34 7.32 -18.44
CA ALA A 37 1.51 7.87 -17.37
C ALA A 37 0.10 8.17 -17.94
N GLY A 38 -0.86 7.32 -17.66
CA GLY A 38 -2.22 7.35 -18.21
C GLY A 38 -3.01 6.18 -17.65
N ALA A 39 -4.24 6.05 -18.00
CA ALA A 39 -5.32 5.24 -17.43
C ALA A 39 -5.05 3.78 -17.01
N ASN A 40 -3.85 3.22 -17.18
CA ASN A 40 -3.54 1.81 -16.90
C ASN A 40 -2.25 1.63 -16.09
N THR A 41 -2.03 2.41 -15.05
CA THR A 41 -0.87 2.27 -14.17
C THR A 41 -1.30 1.86 -12.77
N VAL A 42 -0.42 1.12 -12.09
CA VAL A 42 -0.48 0.93 -10.63
C VAL A 42 0.53 1.88 -10.01
N VAL A 43 0.07 2.77 -9.15
CA VAL A 43 0.95 3.65 -8.38
C VAL A 43 0.93 3.23 -6.92
N VAL A 44 2.11 2.98 -6.36
CA VAL A 44 2.28 2.67 -4.94
C VAL A 44 2.93 3.86 -4.25
N THR A 45 2.27 4.37 -3.21
CA THR A 45 2.80 5.45 -2.37
C THR A 45 3.16 4.89 -0.99
N GLU A 46 4.43 4.99 -0.62
CA GLU A 46 4.88 4.63 0.73
C GLU A 46 4.40 5.65 1.75
N LEU A 47 3.63 5.17 2.72
CA LEU A 47 3.16 6.01 3.82
C LEU A 47 4.02 5.83 5.07
N TRP A 48 4.41 4.59 5.38
CA TRP A 48 5.26 4.28 6.53
C TRP A 48 5.85 2.88 6.42
N THR A 49 7.00 2.67 7.08
CA THR A 49 7.58 1.33 7.29
C THR A 49 8.26 1.28 8.66
N THR A 50 8.22 0.15 9.32
CA THR A 50 8.86 -0.03 10.63
C THR A 50 10.26 -0.63 10.54
N GLY A 51 10.63 -1.18 9.40
CA GLY A 51 11.97 -1.72 9.14
C GLY A 51 12.36 -2.97 9.93
N GLY A 52 11.57 -3.42 10.91
CA GLY A 52 11.90 -4.59 11.72
C GLY A 52 10.81 -5.01 12.71
N PRO A 53 11.00 -6.12 13.43
CA PRO A 53 9.98 -6.75 14.27
C PRO A 53 9.67 -6.02 15.58
N GLN A 54 10.48 -5.06 15.95
CA GLN A 54 10.27 -4.22 17.13
C GLN A 54 10.37 -2.77 16.71
N PRO A 55 9.26 -2.18 16.24
CA PRO A 55 9.27 -0.78 15.86
C PRO A 55 9.48 0.11 17.08
N GLU A 56 10.48 0.95 17.03
CA GLU A 56 10.72 1.96 18.05
C GLU A 56 10.12 3.30 17.61
N PRO A 57 9.62 4.12 18.55
CA PRO A 57 9.23 5.48 18.25
C PRO A 57 10.40 6.24 17.63
N THR A 58 10.18 6.79 16.44
CA THR A 58 11.20 7.56 15.72
C THR A 58 10.62 8.90 15.27
N SER A 59 11.42 9.93 15.34
CA SER A 59 11.15 11.23 14.70
C SER A 59 11.76 11.33 13.30
N VAL A 60 12.44 10.30 12.85
CA VAL A 60 12.99 10.21 11.49
C VAL A 60 11.96 9.47 10.62
N ASP A 61 11.62 10.07 9.49
CA ASP A 61 10.74 9.44 8.49
C ASP A 61 11.47 8.29 7.78
N PRO A 62 11.09 7.02 8.00
CA PRO A 62 11.79 5.88 7.40
C PRO A 62 11.50 5.71 5.90
N THR A 63 10.60 6.49 5.34
CA THR A 63 10.28 6.42 3.90
C THR A 63 11.12 7.37 3.05
N VAL A 64 11.91 8.23 3.69
CA VAL A 64 12.86 9.10 2.98
C VAL A 64 14.01 8.27 2.44
N GLY A 65 14.30 8.43 1.14
CA GLY A 65 15.40 7.72 0.47
C GLY A 65 15.07 6.30 0.01
N ILE A 66 13.82 5.87 0.09
CA ILE A 66 13.39 4.64 -0.61
C ILE A 66 13.45 4.91 -2.11
N GLU A 67 14.34 4.21 -2.81
CA GLU A 67 14.58 4.41 -4.26
C GLU A 67 13.72 3.49 -5.13
N ALA A 68 13.26 2.35 -4.59
CA ALA A 68 12.44 1.39 -5.31
C ALA A 68 11.43 0.71 -4.38
N PHE A 69 10.25 0.44 -4.90
CA PHE A 69 9.25 -0.36 -4.20
C PHE A 69 9.59 -1.85 -4.31
N THR A 70 9.49 -2.56 -3.20
CA THR A 70 9.49 -4.03 -3.14
C THR A 70 8.26 -4.49 -2.38
N VAL A 71 7.72 -5.65 -2.72
CA VAL A 71 6.59 -6.26 -1.99
C VAL A 71 7.04 -6.95 -0.70
N GLU A 72 8.34 -7.12 -0.51
CA GLU A 72 8.89 -7.81 0.65
C GLU A 72 8.78 -6.95 1.91
N VAL A 73 8.26 -7.58 2.97
CA VAL A 73 8.19 -7.02 4.32
C VAL A 73 8.85 -8.02 5.27
N PRO A 74 9.92 -7.66 5.97
CA PRO A 74 10.58 -8.57 6.90
C PRO A 74 9.61 -9.10 7.97
N PRO A 75 9.80 -10.34 8.47
CA PRO A 75 8.96 -10.89 9.52
C PRO A 75 8.87 -9.97 10.75
N GLY A 76 7.64 -9.67 11.17
CA GLY A 76 7.34 -8.77 12.28
C GLY A 76 7.42 -7.27 11.95
N ALA A 77 7.91 -6.91 10.78
CA ALA A 77 7.82 -5.53 10.30
C ALA A 77 6.43 -5.22 9.75
N ALA A 78 6.10 -3.95 9.68
CA ALA A 78 4.88 -3.47 9.05
C ALA A 78 5.19 -2.41 7.99
N ARG A 79 4.37 -2.37 6.95
CA ARG A 79 4.39 -1.37 5.90
C ARG A 79 2.97 -0.85 5.68
N TRP A 80 2.84 0.44 5.48
CA TRP A 80 1.57 1.09 5.17
C TRP A 80 1.71 1.87 3.86
N ILE A 81 0.87 1.52 2.88
CA ILE A 81 0.92 2.08 1.54
C ILE A 81 -0.47 2.48 1.05
N PHE A 82 -0.52 3.37 0.07
CA PHE A 82 -1.64 3.48 -0.86
C PHE A 82 -1.27 2.81 -2.17
N VAL A 83 -2.24 2.08 -2.72
CA VAL A 83 -2.15 1.53 -4.07
C VAL A 83 -3.27 2.14 -4.91
N GLU A 84 -2.90 2.79 -6.00
CA GLU A 84 -3.83 3.39 -6.94
C GLU A 84 -3.79 2.59 -8.24
N TYR A 85 -4.89 1.93 -8.54
CA TYR A 85 -5.09 1.21 -9.79
C TYR A 85 -5.76 2.10 -10.81
N GLY A 86 -5.22 2.19 -12.02
CA GLY A 86 -5.90 2.77 -13.18
C GLY A 86 -7.19 2.01 -13.52
N GLY A 87 -8.02 2.62 -14.38
CA GLY A 87 -9.29 2.01 -14.77
C GLY A 87 -9.13 0.74 -15.60
N SER A 88 -9.94 -0.29 -15.31
CA SER A 88 -9.99 -1.56 -16.04
C SER A 88 -8.64 -2.29 -16.13
N LEU A 89 -7.82 -2.17 -15.09
CA LEU A 89 -6.54 -2.83 -15.00
C LEU A 89 -6.71 -4.19 -14.32
N GLU A 90 -6.03 -5.22 -14.84
CA GLU A 90 -5.92 -6.54 -14.22
C GLU A 90 -4.47 -6.78 -13.80
N ALA A 91 -4.26 -6.95 -12.49
CA ALA A 91 -2.98 -7.30 -11.92
C ALA A 91 -2.86 -8.82 -11.80
N ALA A 92 -1.68 -9.34 -12.15
CA ALA A 92 -1.40 -10.77 -12.10
C ALA A 92 -1.60 -11.35 -10.69
N ILE A 93 -2.01 -12.62 -10.64
CA ILE A 93 -2.07 -13.38 -9.39
C ILE A 93 -0.67 -13.49 -8.80
N HIS A 94 -0.56 -13.13 -7.53
CA HIS A 94 0.69 -13.12 -6.79
C HIS A 94 0.46 -13.49 -5.31
N GLN A 95 1.54 -13.65 -4.58
CA GLN A 95 1.54 -13.97 -3.15
C GLN A 95 2.68 -13.22 -2.48
N THR A 96 2.45 -12.79 -1.24
CA THR A 96 3.45 -12.18 -0.37
C THR A 96 3.52 -12.92 0.96
N ASP A 97 4.64 -12.83 1.66
CA ASP A 97 4.78 -13.36 3.02
C ASP A 97 4.31 -12.34 4.06
N THR A 98 3.09 -11.84 3.84
CA THR A 98 2.44 -10.83 4.67
C THR A 98 1.00 -11.19 4.96
N ILE A 99 0.49 -10.67 6.07
CA ILE A 99 -0.95 -10.51 6.27
C ILE A 99 -1.28 -9.08 5.89
N ASP A 100 -2.13 -8.93 4.89
CA ASP A 100 -2.54 -7.62 4.40
C ASP A 100 -3.94 -7.27 4.94
N TYR A 101 -4.07 -6.04 5.40
CA TYR A 101 -5.31 -5.43 5.86
C TYR A 101 -5.61 -4.28 4.93
N ASP A 102 -6.59 -4.48 4.06
CA ASP A 102 -6.88 -3.57 2.97
C ASP A 102 -8.24 -2.89 3.17
N VAL A 103 -8.30 -1.63 2.81
CA VAL A 103 -9.54 -0.85 2.78
C VAL A 103 -9.64 -0.11 1.46
N VAL A 104 -10.75 -0.29 0.74
CA VAL A 104 -11.04 0.49 -0.46
C VAL A 104 -11.42 1.92 -0.06
N ILE A 105 -10.62 2.89 -0.50
CA ILE A 105 -10.83 4.31 -0.23
C ILE A 105 -11.76 4.95 -1.25
N ASP A 106 -11.57 4.56 -2.52
CA ASP A 106 -12.32 5.13 -3.65
C ASP A 106 -12.33 4.16 -4.83
N GLY A 107 -13.38 4.21 -5.65
CA GLY A 107 -13.55 3.34 -6.79
C GLY A 107 -14.02 1.93 -6.42
N SER A 108 -13.71 0.94 -7.26
CA SER A 108 -14.04 -0.47 -7.03
C SER A 108 -12.92 -1.40 -7.47
N LEU A 109 -12.81 -2.53 -6.79
CA LEU A 109 -11.77 -3.53 -7.02
C LEU A 109 -12.35 -4.93 -6.87
N GLU A 110 -12.09 -5.82 -7.81
CA GLU A 110 -12.43 -7.23 -7.74
C GLU A 110 -11.21 -8.00 -7.24
N LEU A 111 -11.36 -8.69 -6.11
CA LEU A 111 -10.42 -9.70 -5.62
C LEU A 111 -10.66 -11.00 -6.36
N ILE A 112 -9.60 -11.59 -6.90
CA ILE A 112 -9.64 -12.85 -7.65
C ILE A 112 -8.78 -13.88 -6.91
N LEU A 113 -9.34 -15.04 -6.61
CA LEU A 113 -8.67 -16.15 -5.95
C LEU A 113 -8.32 -17.27 -6.93
N GLU A 114 -7.38 -18.17 -6.57
CA GLU A 114 -6.91 -19.24 -7.43
C GLU A 114 -8.00 -20.25 -7.82
N ASP A 115 -9.01 -20.45 -6.99
CA ASP A 115 -10.14 -21.35 -7.26
C ASP A 115 -11.17 -20.75 -8.24
N GLY A 116 -10.90 -19.55 -8.75
CA GLY A 116 -11.78 -18.80 -9.63
C GLY A 116 -12.88 -18.01 -8.91
N THR A 117 -12.93 -18.07 -7.58
CA THR A 117 -13.82 -17.20 -6.80
C THR A 117 -13.38 -15.76 -6.96
N SER A 118 -14.33 -14.84 -7.13
CA SER A 118 -14.07 -13.42 -7.10
C SER A 118 -15.08 -12.68 -6.23
N VAL A 119 -14.62 -11.58 -5.64
CA VAL A 119 -15.41 -10.71 -4.77
C VAL A 119 -15.18 -9.26 -5.19
N THR A 120 -16.27 -8.55 -5.51
CA THR A 120 -16.20 -7.11 -5.76
C THR A 120 -16.21 -6.35 -4.45
N LEU A 121 -15.27 -5.44 -4.30
CA LEU A 121 -15.11 -4.53 -3.17
C LEU A 121 -15.36 -3.10 -3.66
N GLU A 122 -16.10 -2.33 -2.89
CA GLU A 122 -16.41 -0.92 -3.14
C GLU A 122 -15.86 -0.02 -2.04
N ALA A 123 -15.89 1.28 -2.25
CA ALA A 123 -15.39 2.26 -1.26
C ALA A 123 -16.01 2.03 0.13
N GLY A 124 -15.18 1.85 1.15
CA GLY A 124 -15.53 1.52 2.52
C GLY A 124 -15.44 0.03 2.85
N ASP A 125 -15.38 -0.85 1.85
CA ASP A 125 -15.17 -2.28 2.11
C ASP A 125 -13.72 -2.57 2.51
N SER A 126 -13.57 -3.63 3.31
CA SER A 126 -12.26 -4.09 3.77
C SER A 126 -12.09 -5.58 3.53
N VAL A 127 -10.85 -6.00 3.35
CA VAL A 127 -10.48 -7.41 3.18
C VAL A 127 -9.19 -7.72 3.93
N VAL A 128 -9.07 -8.95 4.41
CA VAL A 128 -7.84 -9.50 5.00
C VAL A 128 -7.32 -10.57 4.08
N ILE A 129 -6.04 -10.47 3.70
CA ILE A 129 -5.36 -11.43 2.83
C ILE A 129 -4.19 -12.06 3.60
N PRO A 130 -4.36 -13.28 4.16
CA PRO A 130 -3.35 -13.91 5.01
C PRO A 130 -2.32 -14.70 4.19
N GLY A 131 -1.56 -14.01 3.34
CA GLY A 131 -0.45 -14.59 2.58
C GLY A 131 -0.88 -15.66 1.58
N ILE A 132 -1.99 -15.49 0.93
CA ILE A 132 -2.54 -16.40 -0.08
C ILE A 132 -2.34 -15.84 -1.50
N MET A 133 -2.40 -16.73 -2.49
CA MET A 133 -2.41 -16.33 -3.90
C MET A 133 -3.68 -15.56 -4.21
N HIS A 134 -3.53 -14.37 -4.76
CA HIS A 134 -4.63 -13.49 -5.14
C HIS A 134 -4.24 -12.55 -6.27
N GLY A 135 -5.23 -12.03 -6.95
CA GLY A 135 -5.08 -11.03 -8.00
C GLY A 135 -6.15 -9.95 -7.89
N TRP A 136 -5.97 -8.90 -8.65
CA TRP A 136 -6.83 -7.73 -8.60
C TRP A 136 -7.30 -7.33 -9.99
N ARG A 137 -8.56 -6.93 -10.12
CA ARG A 137 -9.10 -6.26 -11.29
C ARG A 137 -9.82 -4.98 -10.88
N SER A 138 -9.34 -3.83 -11.34
CA SER A 138 -9.98 -2.55 -11.02
C SER A 138 -11.22 -2.31 -11.89
N GLY A 139 -12.19 -1.62 -11.30
CA GLY A 139 -13.35 -1.12 -12.03
C GLY A 139 -12.98 -0.08 -13.10
N PRO A 140 -13.96 0.35 -13.91
CA PRO A 140 -13.69 1.24 -15.05
C PRO A 140 -13.10 2.60 -14.67
N ASN A 141 -13.35 3.06 -13.47
CA ASN A 141 -12.84 4.34 -12.96
C ASN A 141 -11.58 4.20 -12.09
N GLY A 142 -11.03 2.97 -12.00
CA GLY A 142 -9.91 2.67 -11.12
C GLY A 142 -10.33 2.44 -9.67
N CYS A 143 -9.32 2.34 -8.81
CA CYS A 143 -9.49 2.13 -7.38
C CYS A 143 -8.32 2.71 -6.61
N ARG A 144 -8.57 3.22 -5.41
CA ARG A 144 -7.55 3.52 -4.41
C ARG A 144 -7.74 2.62 -3.20
N LEU A 145 -6.68 1.94 -2.82
CA LEU A 145 -6.62 0.99 -1.72
C LEU A 145 -5.63 1.48 -0.67
N ALA A 146 -6.01 1.47 0.59
CA ALA A 146 -5.07 1.58 1.71
C ALA A 146 -4.73 0.17 2.17
N VAL A 147 -3.44 -0.15 2.20
CA VAL A 147 -2.93 -1.49 2.53
C VAL A 147 -1.98 -1.38 3.71
N THR A 148 -2.23 -2.18 4.75
CA THR A 148 -1.27 -2.41 5.84
C THR A 148 -0.78 -3.84 5.75
N MET A 149 0.49 -4.00 5.45
CA MET A 149 1.17 -5.30 5.31
C MET A 149 1.96 -5.60 6.58
N VAL A 150 1.76 -6.77 7.15
CA VAL A 150 2.54 -7.27 8.32
C VAL A 150 3.28 -8.52 7.89
N GLY A 151 4.61 -8.45 7.87
CA GLY A 151 5.46 -9.56 7.47
C GLY A 151 5.41 -10.74 8.46
N PHE A 152 5.42 -11.96 7.94
CA PHE A 152 5.57 -13.18 8.73
C PHE A 152 6.62 -14.10 8.10
N GLN A 153 7.07 -15.09 8.87
CA GLN A 153 7.96 -16.12 8.38
C GLN A 153 7.13 -17.35 7.97
N ARG A 154 7.30 -17.79 6.72
CA ARG A 154 6.81 -19.09 6.26
C ARG A 154 7.69 -20.20 6.75
#